data_25b959f57d81c372b07821b9d4d96ef9
#
_entry.id   25b959f57d81c372b07821b9d4d96ef9
#
_cell.length_a   1.000
_cell.length_b   1.000
_cell.length_c   1.000
_cell.angle_alpha   90.00
_cell.angle_beta   90.00
_cell.angle_gamma   90.00
#
_symmetry.space_group_name_H-M   'P 1'
#
loop_
_entity.id
_entity.type
_entity.pdbx_description
1 polymer ?
#
loop_
_entity_poly.entity_id
_entity_poly.type
_entity_poly.pdbx_seq_one_letter_code
_entity_poly.pdbx_strand_id
1 'polypeptide(L)'
;MKIFITGIAGFLGSHLAKRLEKLGHEISGNDTLIGGELSNLDNKKIKFHNVDCCDLNKMTEITKHVDIIYHCAATAHEGLSVFSPNIITKNIYQASVSTITAAIKNKVKRFIYCSSMARYGNQKSPFLEDMKPEPVDPYGIAKVAGEETLKVLANLNNMEWNIACLLYTSDAADDSG
;
A
#
# COMPACT_ATOMS: atom_id res chain seq x y z
N MET A 1 5.12 3.00 -19.03
CA MET A 1 3.82 3.07 -18.33
C MET A 1 3.88 4.17 -17.28
N LYS A 2 2.75 4.74 -16.92
CA LYS A 2 2.61 5.70 -15.81
C LYS A 2 2.24 4.95 -14.54
N ILE A 3 3.12 4.97 -13.56
CA ILE A 3 2.95 4.21 -12.32
C ILE A 3 2.84 5.19 -11.14
N PHE A 4 1.85 4.96 -10.29
CA PHE A 4 1.63 5.71 -9.08
C PHE A 4 1.92 4.85 -7.84
N ILE A 5 2.64 5.40 -6.86
CA ILE A 5 3.01 4.69 -5.64
C ILE A 5 2.53 5.49 -4.44
N THR A 6 1.63 4.93 -3.63
CA THR A 6 1.30 5.53 -2.33
C THR A 6 2.35 5.18 -1.29
N GLY A 7 2.64 6.08 -0.36
CA GLY A 7 3.73 5.89 0.58
C GLY A 7 5.12 5.92 -0.10
N ILE A 8 5.24 6.73 -1.16
CA ILE A 8 6.40 6.74 -2.05
C ILE A 8 7.69 7.19 -1.34
N ALA A 9 7.59 8.03 -0.30
CA ALA A 9 8.74 8.51 0.47
C ALA A 9 9.15 7.56 1.61
N GLY A 10 8.38 6.49 1.86
CA GLY A 10 8.70 5.43 2.79
C GLY A 10 9.76 4.46 2.25
N PHE A 11 10.20 3.51 3.11
CA PHE A 11 11.23 2.53 2.76
C PHE A 11 10.89 1.73 1.48
N LEU A 12 9.79 0.99 1.48
CA LEU A 12 9.40 0.17 0.33
C LEU A 12 9.09 1.02 -0.91
N GLY A 13 8.29 2.10 -0.72
CA GLY A 13 7.84 2.96 -1.81
C GLY A 13 8.99 3.61 -2.57
N SER A 14 10.00 4.10 -1.86
CA SER A 14 11.16 4.77 -2.47
C SER A 14 12.06 3.81 -3.24
N HIS A 15 12.30 2.60 -2.70
CA HIS A 15 13.07 1.57 -3.40
C HIS A 15 12.36 1.09 -4.66
N LEU A 16 11.05 0.88 -4.58
CA LEU A 16 10.22 0.50 -5.72
C LEU A 16 10.23 1.60 -6.80
N ALA A 17 10.06 2.87 -6.38
CA ALA A 17 10.09 4.01 -7.28
C ALA A 17 11.41 4.08 -8.06
N LYS A 18 12.56 3.99 -7.36
CA LYS A 18 13.90 3.98 -7.96
C LYS A 18 14.08 2.81 -8.95
N ARG A 19 13.56 1.62 -8.60
CA ARG A 19 13.68 0.44 -9.47
C ARG A 19 12.84 0.58 -10.73
N LEU A 20 11.60 1.02 -10.60
CA LEU A 20 10.69 1.17 -11.74
C LEU A 20 11.10 2.33 -12.66
N GLU A 21 11.64 3.41 -12.12
CA GLU A 21 12.19 4.51 -12.92
C GLU A 21 13.39 4.04 -13.77
N LYS A 22 14.30 3.23 -13.19
CA LYS A 22 15.41 2.63 -13.94
C LYS A 22 14.96 1.70 -15.06
N LEU A 23 13.77 1.13 -14.97
CA LEU A 23 13.13 0.32 -16.01
C LEU A 23 12.41 1.18 -17.07
N GLY A 24 12.51 2.50 -17.01
CA GLY A 24 11.96 3.42 -18.00
C GLY A 24 10.47 3.75 -17.81
N HIS A 25 9.93 3.57 -16.60
CA HIS A 25 8.56 3.98 -16.28
C HIS A 25 8.51 5.44 -15.79
N GLU A 26 7.40 6.11 -16.05
CA GLU A 26 7.08 7.42 -15.49
C GLU A 26 6.48 7.23 -14.09
N ILE A 27 7.15 7.74 -13.06
CA ILE A 27 6.81 7.51 -11.66
C ILE A 27 6.25 8.77 -11.03
N SER A 28 5.12 8.60 -10.35
CA SER A 28 4.53 9.59 -9.44
C SER A 28 4.07 8.91 -8.15
N GLY A 29 3.80 9.68 -7.12
CA GLY A 29 3.26 9.12 -5.89
C GLY A 29 2.99 10.15 -4.83
N ASN A 30 2.36 9.70 -3.75
CA ASN A 30 2.04 10.54 -2.60
C ASN A 30 2.60 9.97 -1.30
N ASP A 31 2.80 10.88 -0.36
CA ASP A 31 3.13 10.57 1.03
C ASP A 31 2.69 11.74 1.92
N THR A 32 2.43 11.49 3.20
CA THR A 32 2.16 12.52 4.22
C THR A 32 3.40 12.91 5.00
N LEU A 33 4.50 12.18 4.78
CA LEU A 33 5.79 12.33 5.47
C LEU A 33 5.73 12.08 7.00
N ILE A 34 4.71 11.34 7.46
CA ILE A 34 4.64 10.94 8.88
C ILE A 34 5.67 9.85 9.19
N GLY A 35 5.98 8.96 8.24
CA GLY A 35 7.01 7.92 8.37
C GLY A 35 7.88 7.79 7.14
N GLY A 36 7.76 8.72 6.20
CA GLY A 36 8.58 8.82 5.00
C GLY A 36 9.41 10.09 5.00
N GLU A 37 10.49 10.09 4.24
CA GLU A 37 11.40 11.23 4.10
C GLU A 37 11.62 11.59 2.63
N LEU A 38 11.55 12.89 2.29
CA LEU A 38 11.81 13.35 0.92
C LEU A 38 13.22 13.01 0.43
N SER A 39 14.19 12.91 1.33
CA SER A 39 15.55 12.48 1.04
C SER A 39 15.63 11.08 0.44
N ASN A 40 14.62 10.23 0.67
CA ASN A 40 14.51 8.92 0.03
C ASN A 40 14.21 9.02 -1.48
N LEU A 41 13.74 10.18 -1.96
CA LEU A 41 13.39 10.44 -3.36
C LEU A 41 14.45 11.31 -4.04
N ASP A 42 15.69 10.82 -4.13
CA ASP A 42 16.85 11.54 -4.68
C ASP A 42 16.70 11.94 -6.16
N ASN A 43 15.66 11.48 -6.83
CA ASN A 43 15.46 11.67 -8.25
C ASN A 43 14.42 12.76 -8.55
N LYS A 44 14.88 13.87 -9.15
CA LYS A 44 14.03 15.00 -9.59
C LYS A 44 12.98 14.62 -10.65
N LYS A 45 13.05 13.44 -11.24
CA LYS A 45 12.09 12.97 -12.24
C LYS A 45 10.83 12.36 -11.62
N ILE A 46 10.87 12.01 -10.33
CA ILE A 46 9.71 11.46 -9.61
C ILE A 46 8.79 12.60 -9.21
N LYS A 47 7.54 12.55 -9.67
CA LYS A 47 6.53 13.54 -9.30
C LYS A 47 5.94 13.20 -7.94
N PHE A 48 6.30 13.98 -6.92
CA PHE A 48 5.83 13.83 -5.55
C PHE A 48 4.60 14.70 -5.27
N HIS A 49 3.65 14.14 -4.49
CA HIS A 49 2.47 14.84 -4.00
C HIS A 49 2.37 14.67 -2.48
N ASN A 50 2.36 15.76 -1.72
CA ASN A 50 2.07 15.70 -0.29
C ASN A 50 0.54 15.66 -0.08
N VAL A 51 -0.02 14.45 -0.11
CA VAL A 51 -1.46 14.19 -0.03
C VAL A 51 -1.72 12.96 0.84
N ASP A 52 -2.71 13.05 1.71
CA ASP A 52 -3.22 11.91 2.48
C ASP A 52 -4.06 11.00 1.58
N CYS A 53 -3.80 9.70 1.60
CA CYS A 53 -4.59 8.70 0.87
C CYS A 53 -6.08 8.69 1.26
N CYS A 54 -6.44 9.20 2.44
CA CYS A 54 -7.83 9.34 2.87
C CYS A 54 -8.58 10.47 2.15
N ASP A 55 -7.89 11.42 1.53
CA ASP A 55 -8.51 12.50 0.74
C ASP A 55 -8.88 11.99 -0.66
N LEU A 56 -10.08 11.42 -0.78
CA LEU A 56 -10.57 10.84 -2.02
C LEU A 56 -10.54 11.82 -3.20
N ASN A 57 -10.83 13.10 -2.96
CA ASN A 57 -10.90 14.09 -4.04
C ASN A 57 -9.50 14.36 -4.60
N LYS A 58 -8.53 14.61 -3.73
CA LYS A 58 -7.13 14.79 -4.14
C LYS A 58 -6.55 13.51 -4.73
N MET A 59 -6.80 12.34 -4.14
CA MET A 59 -6.38 11.06 -4.71
C MET A 59 -6.93 10.86 -6.12
N THR A 60 -8.21 11.18 -6.34
CA THR A 60 -8.81 11.11 -7.69
C THR A 60 -8.14 12.06 -8.68
N GLU A 61 -7.73 13.24 -8.21
CA GLU A 61 -7.05 14.22 -9.07
C GLU A 61 -5.64 13.75 -9.47
N ILE A 62 -4.83 13.33 -8.48
CA ILE A 62 -3.40 13.00 -8.71
C ILE A 62 -3.17 11.63 -9.35
N THR A 63 -4.17 10.76 -9.38
CA THR A 63 -4.11 9.44 -10.05
C THR A 63 -4.72 9.45 -11.46
N LYS A 64 -5.05 10.63 -12.03
CA LYS A 64 -5.50 10.74 -13.43
C LYS A 64 -4.45 10.24 -14.41
N HIS A 65 -4.88 9.45 -15.39
CA HIS A 65 -4.02 8.92 -16.46
C HIS A 65 -2.91 7.96 -15.98
N VAL A 66 -3.03 7.41 -14.79
CA VAL A 66 -2.14 6.38 -14.25
C VAL A 66 -2.54 5.02 -14.81
N ASP A 67 -1.55 4.21 -15.19
CA ASP A 67 -1.79 2.84 -15.67
C ASP A 67 -1.86 1.85 -14.50
N ILE A 68 -0.95 1.97 -13.52
CA ILE A 68 -0.79 1.03 -12.41
C ILE A 68 -0.62 1.79 -11.09
N ILE A 69 -1.31 1.34 -10.05
CA ILE A 69 -1.11 1.82 -8.68
C ILE A 69 -0.47 0.73 -7.82
N TYR A 70 0.63 1.08 -7.15
CA TYR A 70 1.18 0.32 -6.01
C TYR A 70 0.75 1.00 -4.71
N HIS A 71 -0.06 0.32 -3.93
CA HIS A 71 -0.54 0.85 -2.65
C HIS A 71 0.34 0.35 -1.51
N CYS A 72 1.40 1.12 -1.21
CA CYS A 72 2.37 0.82 -0.14
C CYS A 72 2.11 1.62 1.14
N ALA A 73 1.30 2.70 1.06
CA ALA A 73 1.01 3.54 2.22
C ALA A 73 0.32 2.74 3.34
N ALA A 74 0.90 2.79 4.53
CA ALA A 74 0.34 2.21 5.74
C ALA A 74 1.05 2.76 6.97
N THR A 75 0.37 2.81 8.11
CA THR A 75 1.01 2.92 9.42
C THR A 75 1.41 1.52 9.87
N ALA A 76 2.63 1.10 9.49
CA ALA A 76 3.11 -0.28 9.62
C ALA A 76 3.62 -0.59 11.04
N HIS A 77 2.76 -0.42 12.05
CA HIS A 77 3.07 -0.68 13.46
C HIS A 77 2.10 -1.70 14.05
N GLU A 78 2.29 -2.98 13.73
CA GLU A 78 1.43 -4.09 14.16
C GLU A 78 1.22 -4.09 15.68
N GLY A 79 2.32 -4.18 16.45
CA GLY A 79 2.26 -4.23 17.92
C GLY A 79 1.67 -2.99 18.60
N LEU A 80 1.71 -1.82 17.96
CA LEU A 80 1.10 -0.59 18.46
C LEU A 80 -0.37 -0.42 18.05
N SER A 81 -0.85 -1.25 17.13
CA SER A 81 -2.19 -1.13 16.56
C SER A 81 -3.30 -1.25 17.60
N VAL A 82 -3.09 -2.08 18.62
CA VAL A 82 -4.05 -2.30 19.73
C VAL A 82 -4.24 -1.07 20.61
N PHE A 83 -3.24 -0.18 20.68
CA PHE A 83 -3.33 1.06 21.46
C PHE A 83 -3.93 2.24 20.69
N SER A 84 -3.98 2.15 19.37
CA SER A 84 -4.47 3.21 18.48
C SER A 84 -5.30 2.68 17.32
N PRO A 85 -6.34 1.86 17.56
CA PRO A 85 -7.09 1.18 16.50
C PRO A 85 -7.79 2.15 15.55
N ASN A 86 -8.21 3.32 16.02
CA ASN A 86 -8.85 4.34 15.19
C ASN A 86 -7.88 4.89 14.14
N ILE A 87 -6.66 5.25 14.54
CA ILE A 87 -5.62 5.74 13.63
C ILE A 87 -5.25 4.66 12.61
N ILE A 88 -5.11 3.44 13.06
CA ILE A 88 -4.80 2.29 12.20
C ILE A 88 -5.91 2.06 11.17
N THR A 89 -7.17 2.05 11.60
CA THR A 89 -8.32 1.91 10.69
C THR A 89 -8.33 3.02 9.64
N LYS A 90 -8.11 4.27 10.04
CA LYS A 90 -8.03 5.40 9.13
C LYS A 90 -6.88 5.24 8.13
N ASN A 91 -5.66 5.07 8.64
CA ASN A 91 -4.44 5.14 7.82
C ASN A 91 -4.19 3.87 6.98
N ILE A 92 -4.91 2.78 7.25
CA ILE A 92 -4.82 1.55 6.47
C ILE A 92 -6.12 1.31 5.71
N TYR A 93 -7.24 1.08 6.38
CA TYR A 93 -8.46 0.67 5.70
C TYR A 93 -9.11 1.83 4.94
N GLN A 94 -9.36 2.98 5.57
CA GLN A 94 -9.94 4.13 4.89
C GLN A 94 -9.03 4.64 3.75
N ALA A 95 -7.72 4.70 3.97
CA ALA A 95 -6.74 5.05 2.95
C ALA A 95 -6.80 4.10 1.75
N SER A 96 -6.92 2.78 2.00
CA SER A 96 -7.08 1.78 0.95
C SER A 96 -8.37 1.95 0.18
N VAL A 97 -9.51 2.10 0.85
CA VAL A 97 -10.82 2.30 0.21
C VAL A 97 -10.83 3.55 -0.67
N SER A 98 -10.28 4.67 -0.18
CA SER A 98 -10.20 5.92 -0.95
C SER A 98 -9.30 5.75 -2.18
N THR A 99 -8.14 5.09 -2.04
CA THR A 99 -7.21 4.86 -3.15
C THR A 99 -7.80 3.92 -4.20
N ILE A 100 -8.46 2.82 -3.79
CA ILE A 100 -9.15 1.89 -4.70
C ILE A 100 -10.28 2.62 -5.44
N THR A 101 -11.07 3.44 -4.73
CA THR A 101 -12.14 4.23 -5.34
C THR A 101 -11.60 5.22 -6.38
N ALA A 102 -10.50 5.91 -6.09
CA ALA A 102 -9.84 6.80 -7.03
C ALA A 102 -9.32 6.05 -8.27
N ALA A 103 -8.74 4.86 -8.08
CA ALA A 103 -8.28 3.99 -9.16
C ALA A 103 -9.42 3.60 -10.12
N ILE A 104 -10.56 3.19 -9.56
CA ILE A 104 -11.76 2.82 -10.34
C ILE A 104 -12.29 4.02 -11.12
N LYS A 105 -12.46 5.18 -10.47
CA LYS A 105 -12.91 6.42 -11.13
C LYS A 105 -12.03 6.81 -12.32
N ASN A 106 -10.72 6.59 -12.20
CA ASN A 106 -9.74 6.92 -13.22
C ASN A 106 -9.45 5.78 -14.22
N LYS A 107 -10.17 4.65 -14.11
CA LYS A 107 -10.01 3.47 -14.96
C LYS A 107 -8.56 2.97 -14.99
N VAL A 108 -7.92 2.94 -13.83
CA VAL A 108 -6.58 2.36 -13.66
C VAL A 108 -6.63 0.89 -14.07
N LYS A 109 -5.64 0.43 -14.83
CA LYS A 109 -5.62 -0.93 -15.39
C LYS A 109 -5.35 -1.98 -14.33
N ARG A 110 -4.40 -1.70 -13.41
CA ARG A 110 -4.00 -2.64 -12.36
C ARG A 110 -3.75 -1.96 -11.02
N PHE A 111 -4.21 -2.60 -9.96
CA PHE A 111 -3.96 -2.20 -8.59
C PHE A 111 -3.18 -3.28 -7.84
N ILE A 112 -2.02 -2.91 -7.27
CA ILE A 112 -1.18 -3.81 -6.49
C ILE A 112 -1.24 -3.37 -5.04
N TYR A 113 -1.78 -4.24 -4.19
CA TYR A 113 -1.98 -3.98 -2.76
C TYR A 113 -0.85 -4.62 -1.95
N CYS A 114 -0.10 -3.82 -1.20
CA CYS A 114 0.88 -4.33 -0.25
C CYS A 114 0.17 -4.74 1.04
N SER A 115 -0.06 -6.04 1.18
CA SER A 115 -0.60 -6.65 2.38
C SER A 115 0.52 -7.05 3.36
N SER A 116 0.21 -7.85 4.36
CA SER A 116 1.12 -8.22 5.43
C SER A 116 0.90 -9.66 5.88
N MET A 117 1.96 -10.29 6.39
CA MET A 117 1.86 -11.57 7.08
C MET A 117 0.94 -11.55 8.32
N ALA A 118 0.66 -10.37 8.88
CA ALA A 118 -0.31 -10.21 9.97
C ALA A 118 -1.72 -10.75 9.63
N ARG A 119 -2.01 -10.96 8.33
CA ARG A 119 -3.24 -11.63 7.88
C ARG A 119 -3.39 -13.06 8.40
N TYR A 120 -2.29 -13.74 8.66
CA TYR A 120 -2.28 -15.15 9.10
C TYR A 120 -2.45 -15.31 10.61
N GLY A 121 -2.22 -14.25 11.39
CA GLY A 121 -2.33 -14.31 12.85
C GLY A 121 -1.43 -15.37 13.47
N ASN A 122 -2.02 -16.24 14.30
CA ASN A 122 -1.32 -17.30 15.04
C ASN A 122 -1.24 -18.65 14.30
N GLN A 123 -1.49 -18.68 13.00
CA GLN A 123 -1.41 -19.91 12.21
C GLN A 123 0.03 -20.42 12.12
N LYS A 124 0.19 -21.72 11.92
CA LYS A 124 1.52 -22.33 11.81
C LYS A 124 2.13 -22.10 10.43
N SER A 125 3.41 -21.75 10.41
CA SER A 125 4.22 -21.70 9.17
C SER A 125 4.51 -23.11 8.63
N PRO A 126 4.76 -23.26 7.32
CA PRO A 126 4.87 -22.21 6.33
C PRO A 126 3.51 -21.60 5.95
N PHE A 127 3.48 -20.27 5.74
CA PHE A 127 2.26 -19.61 5.27
C PHE A 127 2.08 -19.82 3.77
N LEU A 128 0.86 -20.15 3.37
CA LEU A 128 0.47 -20.41 1.99
C LEU A 128 -0.54 -19.36 1.52
N GLU A 129 -0.58 -19.07 0.23
CA GLU A 129 -1.45 -18.04 -0.34
C GLU A 129 -2.95 -18.36 -0.23
N ASP A 130 -3.31 -19.64 -0.19
CA ASP A 130 -4.69 -20.14 -0.07
C ASP A 130 -5.18 -20.26 1.37
N MET A 131 -4.31 -20.03 2.37
CA MET A 131 -4.71 -20.04 3.78
C MET A 131 -5.73 -18.94 4.06
N LYS A 132 -6.79 -19.31 4.80
CA LYS A 132 -7.80 -18.35 5.24
C LYS A 132 -7.17 -17.31 6.16
N PRO A 133 -7.41 -16.00 5.94
CA PRO A 133 -6.94 -14.98 6.87
C PRO A 133 -7.56 -15.13 8.27
N GLU A 134 -6.74 -15.08 9.30
CA GLU A 134 -7.15 -15.13 10.72
C GLU A 134 -6.40 -14.07 11.54
N PRO A 135 -6.52 -12.76 11.18
CA PRO A 135 -5.79 -11.70 11.85
C PRO A 135 -6.19 -11.57 13.32
N VAL A 136 -5.22 -11.27 14.20
CA VAL A 136 -5.41 -11.21 15.65
C VAL A 136 -5.26 -9.79 16.23
N ASP A 137 -5.00 -8.80 15.39
CA ASP A 137 -4.82 -7.41 15.78
C ASP A 137 -5.49 -6.43 14.79
N PRO A 138 -5.73 -5.16 15.19
CA PRO A 138 -6.36 -4.16 14.33
C PRO A 138 -5.63 -3.88 13.02
N TYR A 139 -4.29 -4.01 13.00
CA TYR A 139 -3.49 -3.83 11.78
C TYR A 139 -3.78 -4.94 10.77
N GLY A 140 -3.68 -6.19 11.17
CA GLY A 140 -3.99 -7.35 10.33
C GLY A 140 -5.44 -7.34 9.84
N ILE A 141 -6.40 -7.00 10.72
CA ILE A 141 -7.82 -6.86 10.37
C ILE A 141 -7.99 -5.78 9.27
N ALA A 142 -7.37 -4.60 9.44
CA ALA A 142 -7.47 -3.52 8.46
C ALA A 142 -6.85 -3.91 7.10
N LYS A 143 -5.72 -4.65 7.11
CA LYS A 143 -5.11 -5.16 5.89
C LYS A 143 -6.01 -6.16 5.17
N VAL A 144 -6.58 -7.13 5.88
CA VAL A 144 -7.52 -8.12 5.31
C VAL A 144 -8.78 -7.44 4.77
N ALA A 145 -9.34 -6.47 5.49
CA ALA A 145 -10.49 -5.70 5.02
C ALA A 145 -10.17 -4.95 3.70
N GLY A 146 -8.96 -4.39 3.57
CA GLY A 146 -8.49 -3.77 2.33
C GLY A 146 -8.36 -4.76 1.17
N GLU A 147 -7.81 -5.97 1.42
CA GLU A 147 -7.73 -7.04 0.43
C GLU A 147 -9.11 -7.43 -0.12
N GLU A 148 -10.06 -7.71 0.79
CA GLU A 148 -11.41 -8.14 0.40
C GLU A 148 -12.16 -7.03 -0.34
N THR A 149 -12.01 -5.78 0.10
CA THR A 149 -12.58 -4.63 -0.61
C THR A 149 -12.00 -4.51 -2.03
N LEU A 150 -10.67 -4.67 -2.19
CA LEU A 150 -10.04 -4.63 -3.50
C LEU A 150 -10.58 -5.73 -4.41
N LYS A 151 -10.63 -6.98 -3.95
CA LYS A 151 -11.12 -8.12 -4.74
C LYS A 151 -12.52 -7.87 -5.28
N VAL A 152 -13.45 -7.45 -4.40
CA VAL A 152 -14.83 -7.20 -4.80
C VAL A 152 -14.92 -6.05 -5.80
N LEU A 153 -14.33 -4.90 -5.48
CA LEU A 153 -14.46 -3.69 -6.30
C LEU A 153 -13.71 -3.81 -7.64
N ALA A 154 -12.53 -4.44 -7.64
CA ALA A 154 -11.75 -4.63 -8.86
C ALA A 154 -12.47 -5.58 -9.83
N ASN A 155 -13.02 -6.70 -9.34
CA ASN A 155 -13.78 -7.63 -10.17
C ASN A 155 -15.04 -7.00 -10.77
N LEU A 156 -15.78 -6.19 -10.00
CA LEU A 156 -16.96 -5.47 -10.48
C LEU A 156 -16.63 -4.42 -11.54
N ASN A 157 -15.41 -3.90 -11.57
CA ASN A 157 -14.99 -2.83 -12.47
C ASN A 157 -13.98 -3.28 -13.54
N ASN A 158 -13.74 -4.58 -13.71
CA ASN A 158 -12.76 -5.15 -14.63
C ASN A 158 -11.35 -4.55 -14.47
N MET A 159 -10.96 -4.20 -13.24
CA MET A 159 -9.61 -3.76 -12.89
C MET A 159 -8.78 -4.97 -12.49
N GLU A 160 -7.61 -5.15 -13.11
CA GLU A 160 -6.67 -6.19 -12.68
C GLU A 160 -6.13 -5.87 -11.28
N TRP A 161 -5.91 -6.90 -10.48
CA TRP A 161 -5.37 -6.72 -9.13
C TRP A 161 -4.38 -7.81 -8.73
N ASN A 162 -3.47 -7.44 -7.84
CA ASN A 162 -2.57 -8.36 -7.16
C ASN A 162 -2.49 -7.97 -5.68
N ILE A 163 -2.32 -8.96 -4.81
CA ILE A 163 -2.01 -8.77 -3.40
C ILE A 163 -0.59 -9.27 -3.16
N ALA A 164 0.30 -8.37 -2.78
CA ALA A 164 1.66 -8.71 -2.37
C ALA A 164 1.68 -8.82 -0.84
N CYS A 165 1.62 -10.05 -0.33
CA CYS A 165 1.74 -10.31 1.10
C CYS A 165 3.21 -10.21 1.50
N LEU A 166 3.56 -9.14 2.21
CA LEU A 166 4.93 -8.92 2.66
C LEU A 166 5.21 -9.76 3.90
N LEU A 167 6.27 -10.57 3.81
CA LEU A 167 6.79 -11.39 4.88
C LEU A 167 8.15 -10.84 5.30
N TYR A 168 8.35 -10.66 6.60
CA TYR A 168 9.68 -10.42 7.14
C TYR A 168 10.39 -11.77 7.32
N THR A 169 11.58 -11.89 6.78
CA THR A 169 12.44 -13.05 6.98
C THR A 169 13.38 -12.82 8.18
N SER A 170 14.12 -13.83 8.59
CA SER A 170 15.05 -13.78 9.72
C SER A 170 16.05 -12.63 9.67
N ASP A 171 16.42 -12.21 8.48
CA ASP A 171 17.38 -11.11 8.26
C ASP A 171 16.84 -9.75 8.72
N ALA A 172 15.52 -9.58 8.79
CA ALA A 172 14.90 -8.37 9.30
C ALA A 172 14.97 -8.27 10.84
N ALA A 173 15.25 -9.37 11.53
CA ALA A 173 15.38 -9.41 12.99
C ALA A 173 16.82 -9.09 13.45
N ASP A 174 17.81 -9.25 12.58
CA ASP A 174 19.23 -8.99 12.88
C ASP A 174 19.57 -7.49 12.82
N ASP A 175 18.72 -6.65 12.22
CA ASP A 175 18.86 -5.19 12.18
C ASP A 175 18.43 -4.49 13.48
N SER A 176 18.04 -5.22 14.50
CA SER A 176 17.64 -4.69 15.82
C SER A 176 18.75 -4.74 16.86
N GLY A 177 20.02 -4.68 16.43
CA GLY A 177 21.20 -4.54 17.28
C GLY A 177 21.43 -3.13 17.76
#